data_391c3c88db39b816190ba689a2c489cb
#
_entry.id   391c3c88db39b816190ba689a2c489cb
#
_cell.length_a   1.000
_cell.length_b   1.000
_cell.length_c   1.000
_cell.angle_alpha   90.00
_cell.angle_beta   90.00
_cell.angle_gamma   90.00
#
_symmetry.space_group_name_H-M   'P 1'
#
loop_
_entity.id
_entity.type
_entity.pdbx_description
1 polymer ?
#
loop_
_entity_poly.entity_id
_entity_poly.type
_entity_poly.pdbx_seq_one_letter_code
_entity_poly.pdbx_strand_id
1 'polypeptide(L)'
;MNQDLSITTLVLQASLVVQIVMAGLAVTSFTSWTVIFGKVFGLKRVRASNDEFEREFWSGRSLTELNQGVGQKANSAPMERIFASGMREFLKLREKRLDAGAQIDGARRAMRASFQRELDVIESHLSFLASVGSVSPYVGLFGTVWGIMHAFVGLANMTQVTLATVAPGIAEALVATAIGLFAAIPAVVAYNRFARDIDRIAIQLETFIEEFSNILQRNAGTVGATTPIAGSGTR
;
A
#
# COMPACT_ATOMS: atom_id res chain seq x y z
N MET A 1 -32.08 -42.63 -3.44
CA MET A 1 -31.64 -41.62 -2.49
C MET A 1 -30.90 -40.57 -3.30
N ASN A 2 -31.52 -39.43 -3.55
CA ASN A 2 -30.83 -38.31 -4.18
C ASN A 2 -29.78 -37.81 -3.17
N GLN A 3 -28.50 -38.08 -3.42
CA GLN A 3 -27.44 -37.38 -2.71
C GLN A 3 -27.51 -35.93 -3.21
N ASP A 4 -28.06 -35.06 -2.37
CA ASP A 4 -27.99 -33.63 -2.61
C ASP A 4 -26.50 -33.25 -2.62
N LEU A 5 -25.95 -33.07 -3.82
CA LEU A 5 -24.56 -32.57 -4.04
C LEU A 5 -24.52 -31.07 -3.68
N SER A 6 -24.88 -30.78 -2.45
CA SER A 6 -24.76 -29.45 -1.90
C SER A 6 -23.26 -29.13 -1.73
N ILE A 7 -22.84 -27.91 -2.05
CA ILE A 7 -21.43 -27.47 -1.88
C ILE A 7 -20.94 -27.74 -0.44
N THR A 8 -21.83 -27.60 0.56
CA THR A 8 -21.52 -27.88 1.95
C THR A 8 -21.19 -29.35 2.21
N THR A 9 -21.97 -30.29 1.65
CA THR A 9 -21.68 -31.71 1.74
C THR A 9 -20.39 -32.10 1.04
N LEU A 10 -20.10 -31.52 -0.14
CA LEU A 10 -18.85 -31.72 -0.86
C LEU A 10 -17.64 -31.25 -0.02
N VAL A 11 -17.72 -30.09 0.62
CA VAL A 11 -16.63 -29.57 1.48
C VAL A 11 -16.42 -30.47 2.71
N LEU A 12 -17.48 -30.95 3.36
CA LEU A 12 -17.39 -31.76 4.57
C LEU A 12 -16.94 -33.23 4.30
N GLN A 13 -17.18 -33.73 3.10
CA GLN A 13 -16.79 -35.10 2.71
C GLN A 13 -15.41 -35.16 2.07
N ALA A 14 -14.84 -34.00 1.69
CA ALA A 14 -13.52 -33.92 1.09
C ALA A 14 -12.43 -34.54 1.99
N SER A 15 -11.33 -35.03 1.38
CA SER A 15 -10.18 -35.50 2.12
C SER A 15 -9.62 -34.42 3.06
N LEU A 16 -9.06 -34.82 4.21
CA LEU A 16 -8.54 -33.89 5.22
C LEU A 16 -7.58 -32.85 4.62
N VAL A 17 -6.74 -33.25 3.67
CA VAL A 17 -5.80 -32.34 3.00
C VAL A 17 -6.54 -31.29 2.17
N VAL A 18 -7.57 -31.66 1.41
CA VAL A 18 -8.38 -30.73 0.63
C VAL A 18 -9.17 -29.81 1.55
N GLN A 19 -9.68 -30.29 2.67
CA GLN A 19 -10.35 -29.45 3.69
C GLN A 19 -9.41 -28.40 4.27
N ILE A 20 -8.16 -28.77 4.62
CA ILE A 20 -7.14 -27.82 5.12
C ILE A 20 -6.82 -26.76 4.06
N VAL A 21 -6.67 -27.17 2.80
CA VAL A 21 -6.43 -26.25 1.67
C VAL A 21 -7.58 -25.25 1.52
N MET A 22 -8.82 -25.74 1.49
CA MET A 22 -10.00 -24.89 1.36
C MET A 22 -10.16 -23.94 2.54
N ALA A 23 -9.95 -24.42 3.78
CA ALA A 23 -9.99 -23.59 4.98
C ALA A 23 -8.91 -22.50 4.95
N GLY A 24 -7.68 -22.84 4.60
CA GLY A 24 -6.57 -21.90 4.44
C GLY A 24 -6.87 -20.82 3.39
N LEU A 25 -7.40 -21.21 2.23
CA LEU A 25 -7.81 -20.27 1.19
C LEU A 25 -8.97 -19.37 1.63
N ALA A 26 -9.94 -19.89 2.37
CA ALA A 26 -11.04 -19.10 2.92
C ALA A 26 -10.55 -18.04 3.92
N VAL A 27 -9.66 -18.40 4.84
CA VAL A 27 -9.03 -17.46 5.79
C VAL A 27 -8.21 -16.41 5.04
N THR A 28 -7.42 -16.81 4.06
CA THR A 28 -6.63 -15.90 3.21
C THR A 28 -7.53 -14.93 2.45
N SER A 29 -8.63 -15.42 1.88
CA SER A 29 -9.63 -14.59 1.19
C SER A 29 -10.25 -13.57 2.13
N PHE A 30 -10.68 -13.96 3.32
CA PHE A 30 -11.25 -13.05 4.31
C PHE A 30 -10.26 -11.96 4.73
N THR A 31 -9.01 -12.35 5.02
CA THR A 31 -7.92 -11.41 5.37
C THR A 31 -7.66 -10.45 4.21
N SER A 32 -7.65 -10.94 2.98
CA SER A 32 -7.47 -10.12 1.77
C SER A 32 -8.56 -9.06 1.65
N TRP A 33 -9.83 -9.41 1.85
CA TRP A 33 -10.93 -8.45 1.84
C TRP A 33 -10.79 -7.38 2.93
N THR A 34 -10.37 -7.77 4.14
CA THR A 34 -10.11 -6.83 5.23
C THR A 34 -9.03 -5.80 4.83
N VAL A 35 -7.93 -6.27 4.24
CA VAL A 35 -6.86 -5.41 3.71
C VAL A 35 -7.38 -4.50 2.59
N ILE A 36 -8.16 -5.03 1.66
CA ILE A 36 -8.72 -4.27 0.53
C ILE A 36 -9.57 -3.10 1.04
N PHE A 37 -10.53 -3.37 1.94
CA PHE A 37 -11.38 -2.31 2.48
C PHE A 37 -10.58 -1.28 3.28
N GLY A 38 -9.64 -1.72 4.13
CA GLY A 38 -8.75 -0.83 4.87
C GLY A 38 -7.96 0.10 3.95
N LYS A 39 -7.41 -0.43 2.85
CA LYS A 39 -6.66 0.36 1.86
C LYS A 39 -7.54 1.33 1.08
N VAL A 40 -8.74 0.93 0.67
CA VAL A 40 -9.67 1.83 -0.04
C VAL A 40 -9.95 3.08 0.79
N PHE A 41 -10.26 2.91 2.07
CA PHE A 41 -10.55 4.06 2.95
C PHE A 41 -9.28 4.82 3.32
N GLY A 42 -8.17 4.13 3.58
CA GLY A 42 -6.89 4.73 3.93
C GLY A 42 -6.34 5.62 2.83
N LEU A 43 -6.25 5.13 1.59
CA LEU A 43 -5.74 5.90 0.46
C LEU A 43 -6.62 7.11 0.11
N LYS A 44 -7.95 6.95 0.19
CA LYS A 44 -8.87 8.09 0.00
C LYS A 44 -8.63 9.18 1.05
N ARG A 45 -8.44 8.79 2.31
CA ARG A 45 -8.16 9.73 3.40
C ARG A 45 -6.82 10.44 3.20
N VAL A 46 -5.76 9.68 2.87
CA VAL A 46 -4.43 10.24 2.60
C VAL A 46 -4.51 11.29 1.49
N ARG A 47 -5.17 10.95 0.37
CA ARG A 47 -5.32 11.88 -0.76
C ARG A 47 -6.07 13.13 -0.36
N ALA A 48 -7.23 12.99 0.29
CA ALA A 48 -8.04 14.13 0.72
C ALA A 48 -7.27 15.06 1.68
N SER A 49 -6.52 14.49 2.64
CA SER A 49 -5.71 15.27 3.58
C SER A 49 -4.51 15.94 2.91
N ASN A 50 -3.86 15.30 1.93
CA ASN A 50 -2.79 15.93 1.15
C ASN A 50 -3.34 17.09 0.31
N ASP A 51 -4.47 16.91 -0.38
CA ASP A 51 -5.12 17.96 -1.19
C ASP A 51 -5.58 19.15 -0.33
N GLU A 52 -6.00 18.90 0.91
CA GLU A 52 -6.36 19.94 1.88
C GLU A 52 -5.13 20.75 2.29
N PHE A 53 -4.04 20.06 2.68
CA PHE A 53 -2.80 20.72 3.06
C PHE A 53 -2.17 21.51 1.89
N GLU A 54 -2.19 20.95 0.70
CA GLU A 54 -1.67 21.60 -0.51
C GLU A 54 -2.42 22.92 -0.80
N ARG A 55 -3.74 22.93 -0.68
CA ARG A 55 -4.55 24.17 -0.79
C ARG A 55 -4.21 25.18 0.30
N GLU A 56 -4.02 24.72 1.54
CA GLU A 56 -3.61 25.57 2.66
C GLU A 56 -2.22 26.17 2.42
N PHE A 57 -1.28 25.38 1.93
CA PHE A 57 0.07 25.79 1.59
C PHE A 57 0.09 26.90 0.52
N TRP A 58 -0.73 26.76 -0.52
CA TRP A 58 -0.83 27.75 -1.61
C TRP A 58 -1.75 28.94 -1.30
N SER A 59 -2.39 28.98 -0.14
CA SER A 59 -3.28 30.11 0.26
C SER A 59 -2.55 31.41 0.62
N GLY A 60 -1.21 31.41 0.63
CA GLY A 60 -0.40 32.59 0.96
C GLY A 60 -0.14 32.77 2.45
N ARG A 61 -0.46 31.81 3.31
CA ARG A 61 -0.08 31.84 4.73
C ARG A 61 1.43 31.81 4.91
N SER A 62 1.91 32.34 6.01
CA SER A 62 3.34 32.29 6.32
C SER A 62 3.77 30.83 6.61
N LEU A 63 4.97 30.45 6.13
CA LEU A 63 5.54 29.10 6.39
C LEU A 63 5.67 28.81 7.89
N THR A 64 5.85 29.85 8.70
CA THR A 64 5.98 29.72 10.16
C THR A 64 4.64 29.37 10.80
N GLU A 65 3.55 30.00 10.39
CA GLU A 65 2.19 29.69 10.86
C GLU A 65 1.77 28.28 10.45
N LEU A 66 2.04 27.88 9.20
CA LEU A 66 1.79 26.53 8.73
C LEU A 66 2.55 25.49 9.56
N ASN A 67 3.82 25.75 9.86
CA ASN A 67 4.63 24.83 10.65
C ASN A 67 4.13 24.68 12.11
N GLN A 68 3.61 25.76 12.70
CA GLN A 68 3.00 25.71 14.03
C GLN A 68 1.70 24.90 14.00
N GLY A 69 0.87 25.08 12.97
CA GLY A 69 -0.37 24.34 12.79
C GLY A 69 -0.17 22.84 12.63
N VAL A 70 0.84 22.44 11.86
CA VAL A 70 1.18 21.02 11.65
C VAL A 70 1.68 20.35 12.93
N GLY A 71 2.48 21.06 13.74
CA GLY A 71 3.02 20.54 15.01
C GLY A 71 1.96 20.22 16.08
N GLN A 72 0.75 20.75 15.96
CA GLN A 72 -0.34 20.57 16.91
C GLN A 72 -1.32 19.45 16.50
N LYS A 73 -1.26 18.97 15.26
CA LYS A 73 -2.17 17.92 14.76
C LYS A 73 -1.69 16.52 15.14
N ALA A 74 -2.48 15.79 15.93
CA ALA A 74 -2.19 14.40 16.29
C ALA A 74 -2.19 13.44 15.09
N ASN A 75 -2.80 13.81 13.98
CA ASN A 75 -2.99 12.97 12.79
C ASN A 75 -2.64 13.75 11.51
N SER A 76 -1.36 14.16 11.39
CA SER A 76 -0.86 14.92 10.25
C SER A 76 -0.87 14.10 8.97
N ALA A 77 -1.20 14.73 7.83
CA ALA A 77 -1.09 14.12 6.50
C ALA A 77 0.38 13.80 6.15
N PRO A 78 0.65 12.84 5.25
CA PRO A 78 2.00 12.59 4.77
C PRO A 78 2.70 13.86 4.26
N MET A 79 2.02 14.69 3.49
CA MET A 79 2.56 15.95 2.97
C MET A 79 2.90 16.93 4.10
N GLU A 80 2.07 17.03 5.15
CA GLU A 80 2.34 17.84 6.34
C GLU A 80 3.61 17.38 7.07
N ARG A 81 3.80 16.06 7.22
CA ARG A 81 4.99 15.50 7.87
C ARG A 81 6.28 15.76 7.07
N ILE A 82 6.19 15.66 5.75
CA ILE A 82 7.30 16.01 4.85
C ILE A 82 7.64 17.50 4.98
N PHE A 83 6.64 18.38 4.93
CA PHE A 83 6.81 19.81 5.13
C PHE A 83 7.47 20.12 6.47
N ALA A 84 6.93 19.58 7.58
CA ALA A 84 7.47 19.81 8.92
C ALA A 84 8.92 19.31 9.06
N SER A 85 9.26 18.20 8.41
CA SER A 85 10.63 17.66 8.38
C SER A 85 11.59 18.62 7.69
N GLY A 86 11.21 19.15 6.52
CA GLY A 86 11.99 20.13 5.76
C GLY A 86 12.15 21.45 6.52
N MET A 87 11.05 22.00 7.06
CA MET A 87 11.09 23.24 7.84
C MET A 87 11.98 23.14 9.08
N ARG A 88 11.86 22.05 9.82
CA ARG A 88 12.69 21.82 11.02
C ARG A 88 14.16 21.81 10.69
N GLU A 89 14.58 21.10 9.66
CA GLU A 89 15.98 21.03 9.27
C GLU A 89 16.46 22.37 8.70
N PHE A 90 15.65 23.05 7.89
CA PHE A 90 15.96 24.38 7.36
C PHE A 90 16.21 25.39 8.48
N LEU A 91 15.32 25.47 9.47
CA LEU A 91 15.46 26.38 10.62
C LEU A 91 16.71 26.07 11.45
N LYS A 92 16.97 24.80 11.72
CA LYS A 92 18.15 24.34 12.46
C LYS A 92 19.46 24.70 11.74
N LEU A 93 19.54 24.54 10.42
CA LEU A 93 20.74 24.88 9.64
C LEU A 93 20.91 26.41 9.52
N ARG A 94 19.82 27.16 9.48
CA ARG A 94 19.83 28.62 9.52
C ARG A 94 20.34 29.15 10.85
N GLU A 95 19.94 28.57 11.99
CA GLU A 95 20.50 28.92 13.32
C GLU A 95 22.00 28.68 13.38
N LYS A 96 22.51 27.65 12.73
CA LYS A 96 23.95 27.35 12.63
C LYS A 96 24.68 28.26 11.64
N ARG A 97 24.00 29.20 11.00
CA ARG A 97 24.53 30.15 10.02
C ARG A 97 25.25 29.51 8.83
N LEU A 98 24.82 28.34 8.41
CA LEU A 98 25.33 27.73 7.19
C LEU A 98 24.89 28.55 5.94
N ASP A 99 25.64 28.40 4.85
CA ASP A 99 25.27 29.02 3.58
C ASP A 99 23.89 28.59 3.07
N ALA A 100 23.26 29.41 2.26
CA ALA A 100 21.91 29.19 1.75
C ALA A 100 21.77 27.85 1.00
N GLY A 101 22.80 27.46 0.22
CA GLY A 101 22.83 26.18 -0.49
C GLY A 101 22.77 24.99 0.47
N ALA A 102 23.62 24.99 1.51
CA ALA A 102 23.65 23.93 2.51
C ALA A 102 22.33 23.83 3.30
N GLN A 103 21.67 24.97 3.58
CA GLN A 103 20.35 24.99 4.25
C GLN A 103 19.28 24.30 3.40
N ILE A 104 19.23 24.59 2.09
CA ILE A 104 18.26 24.06 1.14
C ILE A 104 18.51 22.57 0.92
N ASP A 105 19.76 22.18 0.68
CA ASP A 105 20.14 20.78 0.48
C ASP A 105 19.85 19.93 1.72
N GLY A 106 20.06 20.47 2.90
CA GLY A 106 19.72 19.81 4.15
C GLY A 106 18.21 19.60 4.30
N ALA A 107 17.44 20.64 4.05
CA ALA A 107 15.97 20.55 4.07
C ALA A 107 15.44 19.54 3.04
N ARG A 108 15.96 19.56 1.80
CA ARG A 108 15.58 18.61 0.74
C ARG A 108 15.90 17.17 1.13
N ARG A 109 17.08 16.89 1.70
CA ARG A 109 17.42 15.55 2.21
C ARG A 109 16.49 15.10 3.33
N ALA A 110 16.13 15.99 4.26
CA ALA A 110 15.21 15.69 5.35
C ALA A 110 13.81 15.37 4.83
N MET A 111 13.31 16.13 3.83
CA MET A 111 12.03 15.88 3.17
C MET A 111 12.03 14.53 2.44
N ARG A 112 13.07 14.22 1.66
CA ARG A 112 13.20 12.92 0.97
C ARG A 112 13.23 11.75 1.93
N ALA A 113 13.95 11.87 3.05
CA ALA A 113 13.96 10.84 4.08
C ALA A 113 12.58 10.66 4.75
N SER A 114 11.82 11.75 4.92
CA SER A 114 10.44 11.68 5.40
C SER A 114 9.51 11.03 4.35
N PHE A 115 9.64 11.42 3.09
CA PHE A 115 8.90 10.85 1.97
C PHE A 115 9.04 9.32 1.88
N GLN A 116 10.27 8.78 1.98
CA GLN A 116 10.47 7.34 1.95
C GLN A 116 9.73 6.63 3.09
N ARG A 117 9.79 7.17 4.30
CA ARG A 117 9.03 6.60 5.44
C ARG A 117 7.52 6.62 5.23
N GLU A 118 7.00 7.71 4.65
CA GLU A 118 5.58 7.81 4.33
C GLU A 118 5.17 6.83 3.24
N LEU A 119 6.00 6.66 2.22
CA LEU A 119 5.77 5.72 1.14
C LEU A 119 5.73 4.28 1.66
N ASP A 120 6.69 3.89 2.51
CA ASP A 120 6.72 2.57 3.15
C ASP A 120 5.41 2.27 3.92
N VAL A 121 4.88 3.26 4.63
CA VAL A 121 3.60 3.13 5.36
C VAL A 121 2.43 2.99 4.38
N ILE A 122 2.40 3.79 3.32
CA ILE A 122 1.34 3.77 2.31
C ILE A 122 1.38 2.45 1.51
N GLU A 123 2.54 1.89 1.23
CA GLU A 123 2.73 0.61 0.52
C GLU A 123 2.48 -0.63 1.40
N SER A 124 2.40 -0.46 2.71
CA SER A 124 2.19 -1.58 3.62
C SER A 124 1.06 -2.52 3.14
N HIS A 125 1.21 -3.82 3.33
CA HIS A 125 0.26 -4.88 2.91
C HIS A 125 0.03 -5.05 1.39
N LEU A 126 0.66 -4.25 0.51
CA LEU A 126 0.58 -4.47 -0.94
C LEU A 126 1.19 -5.82 -1.32
N SER A 127 2.35 -6.15 -0.76
CA SER A 127 3.04 -7.42 -0.96
C SER A 127 2.19 -8.63 -0.57
N PHE A 128 1.37 -8.49 0.48
CA PHE A 128 0.41 -9.53 0.86
C PHE A 128 -0.64 -9.76 -0.25
N LEU A 129 -1.25 -8.70 -0.79
CA LEU A 129 -2.24 -8.82 -1.87
C LEU A 129 -1.60 -9.41 -3.14
N ALA A 130 -0.37 -9.02 -3.47
CA ALA A 130 0.37 -9.60 -4.59
C ALA A 130 0.59 -11.11 -4.39
N SER A 131 0.99 -11.52 -3.18
CA SER A 131 1.19 -12.93 -2.83
C SER A 131 -0.11 -13.72 -2.88
N VAL A 132 -1.20 -13.20 -2.33
CA VAL A 132 -2.52 -13.85 -2.42
C VAL A 132 -2.94 -14.03 -3.88
N GLY A 133 -2.79 -13.00 -4.70
CA GLY A 133 -3.14 -13.03 -6.10
C GLY A 133 -2.34 -14.04 -6.93
N SER A 134 -1.05 -14.16 -6.65
CA SER A 134 -0.16 -15.06 -7.39
C SER A 134 -0.15 -16.51 -6.85
N VAL A 135 -0.31 -16.72 -5.56
CA VAL A 135 -0.13 -18.05 -4.93
C VAL A 135 -1.45 -18.81 -4.78
N SER A 136 -2.56 -18.12 -4.46
CA SER A 136 -3.84 -18.79 -4.17
C SER A 136 -4.36 -19.70 -5.31
N PRO A 137 -4.19 -19.36 -6.62
CA PRO A 137 -4.60 -20.27 -7.70
C PRO A 137 -3.82 -21.58 -7.68
N TYR A 138 -2.52 -21.55 -7.36
CA TYR A 138 -1.68 -22.74 -7.30
C TYR A 138 -2.01 -23.61 -6.08
N VAL A 139 -2.34 -22.98 -4.94
CA VAL A 139 -2.83 -23.71 -3.76
C VAL A 139 -4.16 -24.38 -4.06
N GLY A 140 -5.07 -23.72 -4.77
CA GLY A 140 -6.32 -24.31 -5.26
C GLY A 140 -6.07 -25.48 -6.21
N LEU A 141 -5.16 -25.31 -7.18
CA LEU A 141 -4.75 -26.36 -8.11
C LEU A 141 -4.15 -27.57 -7.37
N PHE A 142 -3.30 -27.32 -6.36
CA PHE A 142 -2.79 -28.39 -5.51
C PHE A 142 -3.95 -29.18 -4.86
N GLY A 143 -4.95 -28.51 -4.34
CA GLY A 143 -6.16 -29.14 -3.80
C GLY A 143 -6.88 -30.02 -4.83
N THR A 144 -6.96 -29.57 -6.08
CA THR A 144 -7.55 -30.36 -7.18
C THR A 144 -6.74 -31.62 -7.47
N VAL A 145 -5.42 -31.47 -7.65
CA VAL A 145 -4.55 -32.61 -7.94
C VAL A 145 -4.61 -33.65 -6.83
N TRP A 146 -4.54 -33.20 -5.57
CA TRP A 146 -4.65 -34.08 -4.42
C TRP A 146 -6.00 -34.78 -4.32
N GLY A 147 -7.10 -34.05 -4.50
CA GLY A 147 -8.44 -34.61 -4.41
C GLY A 147 -8.73 -35.65 -5.49
N ILE A 148 -8.34 -35.36 -6.75
CA ILE A 148 -8.47 -36.33 -7.86
C ILE A 148 -7.60 -37.56 -7.58
N MET A 149 -6.36 -37.38 -7.17
CA MET A 149 -5.46 -38.49 -6.80
C MET A 149 -6.09 -39.38 -5.72
N HIS A 150 -6.64 -38.77 -4.68
CA HIS A 150 -7.30 -39.48 -3.58
C HIS A 150 -8.52 -40.26 -4.05
N ALA A 151 -9.35 -39.67 -4.93
CA ALA A 151 -10.50 -40.35 -5.54
C ALA A 151 -10.09 -41.60 -6.33
N PHE A 152 -9.01 -41.52 -7.12
CA PHE A 152 -8.50 -42.67 -7.88
C PHE A 152 -7.85 -43.74 -7.01
N VAL A 153 -7.12 -43.36 -5.98
CA VAL A 153 -6.53 -44.32 -5.01
C VAL A 153 -7.62 -45.13 -4.32
N GLY A 154 -8.76 -44.51 -4.01
CA GLY A 154 -9.92 -45.19 -3.44
C GLY A 154 -10.52 -46.30 -4.33
N LEU A 155 -10.27 -46.26 -5.65
CA LEU A 155 -10.74 -47.31 -6.60
C LEU A 155 -9.88 -48.57 -6.62
N ALA A 156 -8.62 -48.49 -6.14
CA ALA A 156 -7.67 -49.60 -6.25
C ALA A 156 -8.18 -50.91 -5.63
N ASN A 157 -9.10 -50.85 -4.68
CA ASN A 157 -9.66 -52.00 -3.97
C ASN A 157 -11.11 -52.34 -4.36
N MET A 158 -11.65 -51.68 -5.41
CA MET A 158 -13.03 -51.88 -5.83
C MET A 158 -13.13 -52.88 -7.01
N THR A 159 -14.00 -53.84 -6.91
CA THR A 159 -14.24 -54.81 -7.96
C THR A 159 -15.12 -54.30 -9.12
N GLN A 160 -15.90 -53.27 -8.87
CA GLN A 160 -16.69 -52.60 -9.88
C GLN A 160 -16.53 -51.10 -9.72
N VAL A 161 -16.08 -50.42 -10.78
CA VAL A 161 -15.89 -48.98 -10.85
C VAL A 161 -16.92 -48.39 -11.75
N THR A 162 -17.70 -47.44 -11.21
CA THR A 162 -18.68 -46.64 -11.98
C THR A 162 -18.29 -45.14 -11.88
N LEU A 163 -18.77 -44.35 -12.85
CA LEU A 163 -18.57 -42.90 -12.81
C LEU A 163 -19.17 -42.28 -11.54
N ALA A 164 -20.27 -42.83 -11.03
CA ALA A 164 -20.92 -42.39 -9.80
C ALA A 164 -20.02 -42.53 -8.56
N THR A 165 -19.04 -43.44 -8.58
CA THR A 165 -18.09 -43.66 -7.46
C THR A 165 -17.04 -42.57 -7.39
N VAL A 166 -16.60 -42.00 -8.50
CA VAL A 166 -15.50 -40.99 -8.53
C VAL A 166 -16.01 -39.57 -8.68
N ALA A 167 -17.20 -39.36 -9.21
CA ALA A 167 -17.76 -38.05 -9.47
C ALA A 167 -17.77 -37.11 -8.24
N PRO A 168 -18.13 -37.58 -7.03
CA PRO A 168 -18.06 -36.71 -5.82
C PRO A 168 -16.67 -36.21 -5.53
N GLY A 169 -15.64 -37.10 -5.52
CA GLY A 169 -14.25 -36.69 -5.23
C GLY A 169 -13.66 -35.76 -6.28
N ILE A 170 -14.05 -35.89 -7.55
CA ILE A 170 -13.67 -34.96 -8.60
C ILE A 170 -14.35 -33.58 -8.36
N ALA A 171 -15.64 -33.59 -8.04
CA ALA A 171 -16.39 -32.37 -7.75
C ALA A 171 -15.81 -31.61 -6.56
N GLU A 172 -15.48 -32.30 -5.46
CA GLU A 172 -14.80 -31.70 -4.29
C GLU A 172 -13.47 -31.05 -4.66
N ALA A 173 -12.67 -31.73 -5.46
CA ALA A 173 -11.40 -31.22 -5.93
C ALA A 173 -11.56 -29.92 -6.72
N LEU A 174 -12.53 -29.84 -7.63
CA LEU A 174 -12.81 -28.63 -8.42
C LEU A 174 -13.25 -27.46 -7.57
N VAL A 175 -13.96 -27.70 -6.47
CA VAL A 175 -14.33 -26.64 -5.51
C VAL A 175 -13.11 -26.00 -4.90
N ALA A 176 -12.04 -26.73 -4.60
CA ALA A 176 -10.81 -26.17 -4.06
C ALA A 176 -10.16 -25.15 -5.02
N THR A 177 -10.12 -25.48 -6.33
CA THR A 177 -9.62 -24.51 -7.33
C THR A 177 -10.52 -23.30 -7.45
N ALA A 178 -11.83 -23.47 -7.43
CA ALA A 178 -12.77 -22.35 -7.47
C ALA A 178 -12.59 -21.38 -6.29
N ILE A 179 -12.36 -21.90 -5.08
CA ILE A 179 -12.08 -21.09 -3.89
C ILE A 179 -10.73 -20.37 -4.05
N GLY A 180 -9.69 -21.04 -4.58
CA GLY A 180 -8.40 -20.43 -4.86
C GLY A 180 -8.49 -19.24 -5.83
N LEU A 181 -9.24 -19.39 -6.91
CA LEU A 181 -9.51 -18.30 -7.87
C LEU A 181 -10.35 -17.18 -7.25
N PHE A 182 -11.35 -17.52 -6.45
CA PHE A 182 -12.19 -16.55 -5.75
C PHE A 182 -11.37 -15.67 -4.77
N ALA A 183 -10.35 -16.24 -4.12
CA ALA A 183 -9.43 -15.48 -3.27
C ALA A 183 -8.47 -14.61 -4.11
N ALA A 184 -7.94 -15.14 -5.22
CA ALA A 184 -6.91 -14.50 -6.02
C ALA A 184 -7.42 -13.31 -6.84
N ILE A 185 -8.55 -13.43 -7.50
CA ILE A 185 -9.03 -12.43 -8.46
C ILE A 185 -9.22 -11.05 -7.81
N PRO A 186 -9.94 -10.91 -6.67
CA PRO A 186 -10.07 -9.62 -6.00
C PRO A 186 -8.73 -9.06 -5.53
N ALA A 187 -7.83 -9.91 -5.06
CA ALA A 187 -6.51 -9.50 -4.58
C ALA A 187 -5.66 -8.89 -5.69
N VAL A 188 -5.61 -9.51 -6.89
CA VAL A 188 -4.89 -8.99 -8.06
C VAL A 188 -5.48 -7.67 -8.52
N VAL A 189 -6.80 -7.59 -8.64
CA VAL A 189 -7.49 -6.36 -9.08
C VAL A 189 -7.20 -5.22 -8.10
N ALA A 190 -7.30 -5.50 -6.81
CA ALA A 190 -7.04 -4.51 -5.76
C ALA A 190 -5.57 -4.07 -5.74
N TYR A 191 -4.63 -5.01 -5.82
CA TYR A 191 -3.19 -4.73 -5.91
C TYR A 191 -2.88 -3.77 -7.07
N ASN A 192 -3.32 -4.10 -8.28
CA ASN A 192 -3.08 -3.29 -9.46
C ASN A 192 -3.68 -1.89 -9.38
N ARG A 193 -4.83 -1.75 -8.71
CA ARG A 193 -5.45 -0.46 -8.48
C ARG A 193 -4.67 0.35 -7.44
N PHE A 194 -4.36 -0.25 -6.29
CA PHE A 194 -3.67 0.45 -5.21
C PHE A 194 -2.25 0.85 -5.58
N ALA A 195 -1.50 0.01 -6.33
CA ALA A 195 -0.20 0.37 -6.83
C ALA A 195 -0.25 1.68 -7.64
N ARG A 196 -1.18 1.80 -8.59
CA ARG A 196 -1.36 3.04 -9.36
C ARG A 196 -1.80 4.25 -8.54
N ASP A 197 -2.66 4.03 -7.52
CA ASP A 197 -3.11 5.12 -6.65
C ASP A 197 -1.97 5.61 -5.76
N ILE A 198 -1.10 4.71 -5.30
CA ILE A 198 0.10 5.02 -4.52
C ILE A 198 1.14 5.75 -5.37
N ASP A 199 1.40 5.31 -6.60
CA ASP A 199 2.29 6.01 -7.54
C ASP A 199 1.87 7.47 -7.74
N ARG A 200 0.57 7.73 -7.88
CA ARG A 200 0.05 9.11 -8.00
C ARG A 200 0.29 9.94 -6.75
N ILE A 201 0.10 9.36 -5.56
CA ILE A 201 0.40 10.02 -4.29
C ILE A 201 1.89 10.30 -4.18
N ALA A 202 2.75 9.34 -4.56
CA ALA A 202 4.20 9.50 -4.54
C ALA A 202 4.64 10.67 -5.44
N ILE A 203 4.14 10.74 -6.68
CA ILE A 203 4.43 11.84 -7.61
C ILE A 203 3.98 13.18 -7.03
N GLN A 204 2.79 13.27 -6.42
CA GLN A 204 2.30 14.48 -5.76
C GLN A 204 3.22 14.94 -4.64
N LEU A 205 3.67 14.01 -3.79
CA LEU A 205 4.59 14.31 -2.68
C LEU A 205 5.98 14.73 -3.18
N GLU A 206 6.51 14.10 -4.23
CA GLU A 206 7.79 14.48 -4.85
C GLU A 206 7.71 15.87 -5.48
N THR A 207 6.65 16.16 -6.23
CA THR A 207 6.41 17.48 -6.80
C THR A 207 6.39 18.55 -5.71
N PHE A 208 5.67 18.30 -4.62
CA PHE A 208 5.62 19.20 -3.47
C PHE A 208 7.02 19.45 -2.86
N ILE A 209 7.87 18.43 -2.74
CA ILE A 209 9.25 18.59 -2.24
C ILE A 209 10.06 19.55 -3.11
N GLU A 210 9.97 19.42 -4.44
CA GLU A 210 10.69 20.28 -5.36
C GLU A 210 10.14 21.72 -5.32
N GLU A 211 8.83 21.91 -5.32
CA GLU A 211 8.20 23.23 -5.23
C GLU A 211 8.53 23.93 -3.92
N PHE A 212 8.45 23.22 -2.80
CA PHE A 212 8.81 23.76 -1.50
C PHE A 212 10.30 24.10 -1.41
N SER A 213 11.17 23.27 -1.97
CA SER A 213 12.62 23.57 -2.06
C SER A 213 12.88 24.87 -2.83
N ASN A 214 12.17 25.11 -3.94
CA ASN A 214 12.27 26.34 -4.71
C ASN A 214 11.78 27.56 -3.92
N ILE A 215 10.74 27.43 -3.09
CA ILE A 215 10.28 28.51 -2.21
C ILE A 215 11.33 28.83 -1.14
N LEU A 216 11.93 27.81 -0.52
CA LEU A 216 13.00 28.00 0.45
C LEU A 216 14.21 28.71 -0.18
N GLN A 217 14.56 28.36 -1.42
CA GLN A 217 15.64 29.01 -2.16
C GLN A 217 15.38 30.50 -2.40
N ARG A 218 14.18 30.86 -2.83
CA ARG A 218 13.80 32.28 -3.00
C ARG A 218 13.87 33.06 -1.69
N ASN A 219 13.39 32.47 -0.59
CA ASN A 219 13.41 33.12 0.72
C ASN A 219 14.82 33.22 1.33
N ALA A 220 15.72 32.29 1.04
CA ALA A 220 17.12 32.37 1.46
C ALA A 220 17.89 33.41 0.67
N GLY A 221 17.60 33.59 -0.63
CA GLY A 221 18.24 34.60 -1.50
C GLY A 221 17.87 36.05 -1.16
N THR A 222 16.64 36.29 -0.73
CA THR A 222 16.20 37.65 -0.36
C THR A 222 16.86 38.21 0.91
N VAL A 223 17.30 37.35 1.83
CA VAL A 223 18.02 37.75 3.05
C VAL A 223 19.49 38.11 2.75
N GLY A 224 20.09 37.56 1.67
CA GLY A 224 21.47 37.85 1.26
C GLY A 224 21.64 39.15 0.44
N ALA A 225 20.56 39.71 -0.07
CA ALA A 225 20.61 40.89 -0.97
C ALA A 225 20.57 42.24 -0.25
N THR A 226 20.51 42.28 1.06
CA THR A 226 20.54 43.52 1.88
C THR A 226 21.89 43.81 2.50
N THR A 227 22.99 43.61 1.77
CA THR A 227 24.27 44.23 2.16
C THR A 227 24.39 45.55 1.39
N PRO A 228 24.35 46.73 2.01
CA PRO A 228 24.63 47.97 1.33
C PRO A 228 26.07 47.97 0.83
N ILE A 229 26.26 48.23 -0.44
CA ILE A 229 27.56 48.61 -0.99
C ILE A 229 28.00 49.90 -0.27
N ALA A 230 28.83 49.77 0.76
CA ALA A 230 29.47 50.92 1.38
C ALA A 230 30.36 51.54 0.32
N GLY A 231 30.03 52.80 0.01
CA GLY A 231 30.64 53.58 -1.04
C GLY A 231 32.15 53.72 -0.92
N SER A 232 32.83 53.48 -2.06
CA SER A 232 34.17 53.97 -2.28
C SER A 232 34.12 55.50 -2.32
N GLY A 233 34.40 56.12 -1.15
CA GLY A 233 34.69 57.55 -1.07
C GLY A 233 36.08 57.81 -1.58
N THR A 234 36.17 58.50 -2.70
CA THR A 234 37.34 59.20 -3.23
C THR A 234 38.01 60.11 -2.22
N ARG A 235 39.34 59.95 -2.04
CA ARG A 235 40.28 61.02 -2.05
C ARG A 235 41.66 60.51 -2.43
#